data_80ff4f6595f69b442dc506b4fa736090
#
_entry.id   80ff4f6595f69b442dc506b4fa736090
#
_cell.length_a   1.000
_cell.length_b   1.000
_cell.length_c   1.000
_cell.angle_alpha   90.00
_cell.angle_beta   90.00
_cell.angle_gamma   90.00
#
_symmetry.space_group_name_H-M   'P 1'
#
loop_
_entity.id
_entity.type
_entity.pdbx_description
1 polymer ?
#
loop_
_entity_poly.entity_id
_entity_poly.type
_entity_poly.pdbx_seq_one_letter_code
_entity_poly.pdbx_strand_id
1 'polypeptide(L)'
;MNETRITVHGNVTAAPVERTSRNGNVFTTFRVASTPRRRTADGTYVDLDTNFFSVISWNALAANTAVALQKGQPVIVEGNLTIKTYVTSDGQSRTDAEIEAQHIGHDLIFGRSSFERLSRAAALGVDRNADPAVRHAMAETNGLSMAADRHRPANVDANGEAFDGPVEGGGAGPVQPFGDPDTDAYSVEDPAA
;
A
#
# COMPACT_ATOMS: atom_id res chain seq x y z
N MET A 1 10.35 0.29 -26.66
CA MET A 1 11.21 -0.69 -25.99
C MET A 1 10.28 -1.80 -25.52
N ASN A 2 10.57 -3.05 -25.85
CA ASN A 2 9.68 -4.16 -25.46
C ASN A 2 10.16 -4.67 -24.08
N GLU A 3 9.35 -4.43 -23.05
CA GLU A 3 9.63 -4.92 -21.69
C GLU A 3 8.84 -6.22 -21.46
N THR A 4 9.49 -7.20 -20.84
CA THR A 4 8.81 -8.44 -20.47
C THR A 4 8.17 -8.26 -19.09
N ARG A 5 6.87 -8.06 -19.06
CA ARG A 5 6.10 -7.91 -17.82
C ARG A 5 5.63 -9.28 -17.32
N ILE A 6 5.83 -9.54 -16.04
CA ILE A 6 5.41 -10.79 -15.40
C ILE A 6 4.75 -10.52 -14.05
N THR A 7 3.93 -11.47 -13.63
CA THR A 7 3.40 -11.57 -12.27
C THR A 7 3.85 -12.88 -11.65
N VAL A 8 4.42 -12.81 -10.46
CA VAL A 8 4.94 -13.98 -9.73
C VAL A 8 4.26 -14.09 -8.37
N HIS A 9 3.82 -15.29 -8.04
CA HIS A 9 3.34 -15.67 -6.70
C HIS A 9 4.43 -16.49 -6.01
N GLY A 10 4.67 -16.24 -4.73
CA GLY A 10 5.67 -17.00 -3.98
C GLY A 10 5.85 -16.50 -2.57
N ASN A 11 6.87 -17.00 -1.90
CA ASN A 11 7.18 -16.62 -0.52
C ASN A 11 8.49 -15.85 -0.44
N VAL A 12 8.54 -14.85 0.42
CA VAL A 12 9.75 -14.07 0.73
C VAL A 12 10.77 -14.97 1.43
N THR A 13 11.97 -15.15 0.87
CA THR A 13 12.98 -16.07 1.41
C THR A 13 13.85 -15.48 2.50
N ALA A 14 14.01 -14.15 2.50
CA ALA A 14 14.75 -13.38 3.49
C ALA A 14 14.07 -12.01 3.67
N ALA A 15 14.24 -11.39 4.84
CA ALA A 15 13.70 -10.05 5.09
C ALA A 15 14.18 -9.06 4.02
N PRO A 16 13.30 -8.17 3.51
CA PRO A 16 13.69 -7.14 2.58
C PRO A 16 14.78 -6.23 3.15
N VAL A 17 15.74 -5.85 2.31
CA VAL A 17 16.86 -4.98 2.69
C VAL A 17 16.75 -3.67 1.94
N GLU A 18 16.50 -2.59 2.67
CA GLU A 18 16.51 -1.24 2.14
C GLU A 18 17.94 -0.72 1.99
N ARG A 19 18.20 -0.01 0.91
CA ARG A 19 19.48 0.61 0.58
C ARG A 19 19.28 1.93 -0.14
N THR A 20 20.31 2.76 -0.16
CA THR A 20 20.34 3.99 -0.94
C THR A 20 21.32 3.84 -2.08
N SER A 21 20.89 4.18 -3.29
CA SER A 21 21.74 4.20 -4.49
C SER A 21 22.72 5.37 -4.45
N ARG A 22 23.73 5.37 -5.33
CA ARG A 22 24.70 6.48 -5.47
C ARG A 22 24.03 7.82 -5.80
N ASN A 23 22.88 7.79 -6.44
CA ASN A 23 22.10 8.97 -6.82
C ASN A 23 21.10 9.41 -5.72
N GLY A 24 21.18 8.84 -4.52
CA GLY A 24 20.28 9.18 -3.40
C GLY A 24 18.90 8.50 -3.44
N ASN A 25 18.59 7.69 -4.45
CA ASN A 25 17.32 7.00 -4.54
C ASN A 25 17.29 5.79 -3.60
N VAL A 26 16.22 5.67 -2.82
CA VAL A 26 15.96 4.52 -1.95
C VAL A 26 15.48 3.34 -2.80
N PHE A 27 16.04 2.17 -2.55
CA PHE A 27 15.58 0.92 -3.14
C PHE A 27 15.60 -0.21 -2.12
N THR A 28 14.72 -1.18 -2.30
CA THR A 28 14.66 -2.36 -1.45
C THR A 28 14.83 -3.61 -2.31
N THR A 29 15.64 -4.55 -1.82
CA THR A 29 15.87 -5.83 -2.47
C THR A 29 15.44 -6.97 -1.57
N PHE A 30 14.80 -7.98 -2.15
CA PHE A 30 14.47 -9.23 -1.50
C PHE A 30 14.38 -10.36 -2.52
N ARG A 31 14.18 -11.58 -2.05
CA ARG A 31 14.10 -12.76 -2.90
C ARG A 31 12.78 -13.48 -2.69
N VAL A 32 12.15 -13.91 -3.79
CA VAL A 32 10.90 -14.67 -3.80
C VAL A 32 11.18 -16.08 -4.31
N ALA A 33 10.71 -17.09 -3.58
CA ALA A 33 10.67 -18.48 -4.00
C ALA A 33 9.26 -18.83 -4.47
N SER A 34 9.14 -19.28 -5.72
CA SER A 34 7.89 -19.74 -6.33
C SER A 34 8.03 -21.21 -6.64
N THR A 35 7.21 -22.04 -5.98
CA THR A 35 7.18 -23.50 -6.19
C THR A 35 5.86 -23.88 -6.86
N PRO A 36 5.85 -24.13 -8.17
CA PRO A 36 4.65 -24.57 -8.86
C PRO A 36 4.21 -25.95 -8.38
N ARG A 37 2.90 -26.18 -8.32
CA ARG A 37 2.33 -27.48 -7.99
C ARG A 37 1.63 -28.07 -9.21
N ARG A 38 1.82 -29.33 -9.45
CA ARG A 38 1.15 -30.07 -10.50
C ARG A 38 0.29 -31.20 -9.90
N ARG A 39 -0.95 -31.31 -10.36
CA ARG A 39 -1.81 -32.42 -10.02
C ARG A 39 -1.44 -33.62 -10.88
N THR A 40 -1.18 -34.76 -10.26
CA THR A 40 -0.90 -36.05 -10.93
C THR A 40 -2.19 -36.78 -11.33
N ALA A 41 -2.10 -37.81 -12.12
CA ALA A 41 -3.26 -38.53 -12.63
C ALA A 41 -4.07 -39.25 -11.52
N ASP A 42 -3.44 -39.57 -10.40
CA ASP A 42 -4.03 -40.17 -9.19
C ASP A 42 -4.66 -39.11 -8.26
N GLY A 43 -4.62 -37.82 -8.65
CA GLY A 43 -5.25 -36.73 -7.93
C GLY A 43 -4.39 -36.10 -6.84
N THR A 44 -3.18 -36.61 -6.59
CA THR A 44 -2.23 -36.01 -5.65
C THR A 44 -1.54 -34.77 -6.24
N TYR A 45 -1.08 -33.85 -5.37
CA TYR A 45 -0.30 -32.68 -5.78
C TYR A 45 1.17 -32.92 -5.51
N VAL A 46 2.01 -32.68 -6.51
CA VAL A 46 3.47 -32.76 -6.41
C VAL A 46 4.07 -31.37 -6.62
N ASP A 47 4.97 -30.99 -5.74
CA ASP A 47 5.76 -29.77 -5.90
C ASP A 47 6.79 -29.95 -7.01
N LEU A 48 6.90 -28.98 -7.90
CA LEU A 48 7.92 -28.92 -8.94
C LEU A 48 9.14 -28.15 -8.42
N ASP A 49 10.15 -28.01 -9.28
CA ASP A 49 11.36 -27.23 -8.96
C ASP A 49 11.02 -25.80 -8.58
N THR A 50 11.63 -25.34 -7.50
CA THR A 50 11.44 -23.98 -7.01
C THR A 50 12.21 -22.99 -7.87
N ASN A 51 11.50 -22.01 -8.40
CA ASN A 51 12.09 -20.87 -9.08
C ASN A 51 12.37 -19.76 -8.08
N PHE A 52 13.52 -19.12 -8.23
CA PHE A 52 13.93 -17.99 -7.39
C PHE A 52 14.00 -16.72 -8.23
N PHE A 53 13.38 -15.64 -7.70
CA PHE A 53 13.41 -14.33 -8.32
C PHE A 53 14.02 -13.32 -7.36
N SER A 54 14.98 -12.55 -7.86
CA SER A 54 15.50 -11.37 -7.17
C SER A 54 14.57 -10.20 -7.48
N VAL A 55 14.02 -9.56 -6.46
CA VAL A 55 13.08 -8.45 -6.62
C VAL A 55 13.74 -7.18 -6.16
N ILE A 56 13.64 -6.14 -6.98
CA ILE A 56 14.04 -4.77 -6.65
C ILE A 56 12.83 -3.84 -6.76
N SER A 57 12.65 -2.99 -5.78
CA SER A 57 11.64 -1.93 -5.76
C SER A 57 12.28 -0.59 -5.47
N TRP A 58 11.67 0.51 -5.95
CA TRP A 58 12.24 1.85 -5.88
C TRP A 58 11.33 2.83 -5.14
N ASN A 59 11.93 3.85 -4.56
CA ASN A 59 11.27 5.01 -3.95
C ASN A 59 10.22 4.63 -2.89
N ALA A 60 8.99 5.14 -3.00
CA ALA A 60 7.93 4.88 -2.04
C ALA A 60 7.57 3.39 -1.93
N LEU A 61 7.60 2.65 -3.05
CA LEU A 61 7.37 1.21 -3.03
C LEU A 61 8.47 0.50 -2.23
N ALA A 62 9.72 0.94 -2.33
CA ALA A 62 10.84 0.39 -1.58
C ALA A 62 10.66 0.58 -0.07
N ALA A 63 10.40 1.80 0.38
CA ALA A 63 10.20 2.10 1.79
C ALA A 63 9.02 1.31 2.38
N ASN A 64 7.90 1.25 1.66
CA ASN A 64 6.73 0.50 2.09
C ASN A 64 6.99 -1.02 2.13
N THR A 65 7.72 -1.55 1.16
CA THR A 65 8.10 -2.98 1.10
C THR A 65 8.97 -3.37 2.29
N ALA A 66 9.95 -2.53 2.66
CA ALA A 66 10.84 -2.78 3.78
C ALA A 66 10.08 -2.87 5.13
N VAL A 67 9.02 -2.08 5.29
CA VAL A 67 8.18 -2.07 6.50
C VAL A 67 7.14 -3.19 6.49
N ALA A 68 6.51 -3.44 5.33
CA ALA A 68 5.34 -4.30 5.24
C ALA A 68 5.69 -5.79 5.14
N LEU A 69 6.82 -6.16 4.51
CA LEU A 69 7.13 -7.55 4.22
C LEU A 69 8.12 -8.17 5.19
N GLN A 70 7.88 -9.43 5.53
CA GLN A 70 8.75 -10.24 6.36
C GLN A 70 9.09 -11.57 5.67
N LYS A 71 10.20 -12.19 6.09
CA LYS A 71 10.57 -13.53 5.64
C LYS A 71 9.44 -14.53 5.87
N GLY A 72 9.19 -15.36 4.86
CA GLY A 72 8.19 -16.43 4.89
C GLY A 72 6.80 -16.00 4.43
N GLN A 73 6.54 -14.69 4.31
CA GLN A 73 5.22 -14.22 3.90
C GLN A 73 4.93 -14.50 2.42
N PRO A 74 3.69 -14.91 2.09
CA PRO A 74 3.25 -15.08 0.73
C PRO A 74 3.00 -13.73 0.08
N VAL A 75 3.54 -13.55 -1.14
CA VAL A 75 3.47 -12.29 -1.87
C VAL A 75 3.11 -12.50 -3.34
N ILE A 76 2.50 -11.48 -3.91
CA ILE A 76 2.31 -11.29 -5.35
C ILE A 76 3.19 -10.12 -5.76
N VAL A 77 4.04 -10.33 -6.76
CA VAL A 77 4.93 -9.32 -7.33
C VAL A 77 4.64 -9.18 -8.82
N GLU A 78 4.36 -7.98 -9.27
CA GLU A 78 4.24 -7.64 -10.69
C GLU A 78 5.32 -6.65 -11.07
N GLY A 79 5.97 -6.84 -12.20
CA GLY A 79 7.03 -5.97 -12.68
C GLY A 79 7.69 -6.44 -13.96
N ASN A 80 8.78 -5.77 -14.31
CA ASN A 80 9.56 -6.06 -15.51
C ASN A 80 10.64 -7.09 -15.21
N LEU A 81 10.65 -8.18 -15.95
CA LEU A 81 11.65 -9.25 -15.83
C LEU A 81 12.87 -8.92 -16.64
N THR A 82 14.05 -9.07 -16.02
CA THR A 82 15.35 -9.06 -16.67
C THR A 82 16.13 -10.31 -16.28
N ILE A 83 16.62 -11.05 -17.27
CA ILE A 83 17.49 -12.20 -17.04
C ILE A 83 18.94 -11.72 -17.13
N LYS A 84 19.68 -11.82 -16.03
CA LYS A 84 21.09 -11.42 -15.93
C LYS A 84 21.95 -12.67 -15.86
N THR A 85 22.90 -12.79 -16.78
CA THR A 85 23.94 -13.83 -16.71
C THR A 85 25.27 -13.18 -16.31
N TYR A 86 25.89 -13.72 -15.30
CA TYR A 86 27.20 -13.25 -14.80
C TYR A 86 28.09 -14.44 -14.46
N VAL A 87 29.38 -14.19 -14.47
CA VAL A 87 30.40 -15.16 -14.07
C VAL A 87 30.79 -14.86 -12.63
N THR A 88 30.68 -15.85 -11.75
CA THR A 88 31.10 -15.76 -10.35
C THR A 88 32.63 -15.77 -10.25
N SER A 89 33.17 -15.37 -9.08
CA SER A 89 34.60 -15.38 -8.81
C SER A 89 35.29 -16.75 -9.03
N ASP A 90 34.50 -17.81 -8.92
CA ASP A 90 34.92 -19.22 -9.12
C ASP A 90 34.86 -19.64 -10.60
N GLY A 91 34.58 -18.71 -11.52
CA GLY A 91 34.52 -18.96 -12.98
C GLY A 91 33.20 -19.63 -13.42
N GLN A 92 32.24 -19.82 -12.55
CA GLN A 92 30.95 -20.42 -12.92
C GLN A 92 29.98 -19.38 -13.49
N SER A 93 29.34 -19.73 -14.60
CA SER A 93 28.23 -18.92 -15.14
C SER A 93 26.97 -19.13 -14.32
N ARG A 94 26.36 -18.05 -13.85
CA ARG A 94 25.08 -18.07 -13.15
C ARG A 94 24.08 -17.14 -13.82
N THR A 95 22.83 -17.56 -13.81
CA THR A 95 21.71 -16.78 -14.33
C THR A 95 20.81 -16.40 -13.17
N ASP A 96 20.51 -15.12 -13.07
CA ASP A 96 19.57 -14.56 -12.08
C ASP A 96 18.39 -13.92 -12.80
N ALA A 97 17.17 -14.26 -12.34
CA ALA A 97 15.93 -13.66 -12.80
C ALA A 97 15.59 -12.50 -11.88
N GLU A 98 15.79 -11.28 -12.35
CA GLU A 98 15.51 -10.05 -11.58
C GLU A 98 14.18 -9.43 -12.03
N ILE A 99 13.33 -9.08 -11.09
CA ILE A 99 12.07 -8.36 -11.31
C ILE A 99 12.21 -6.94 -10.77
N GLU A 100 12.15 -5.94 -11.64
CA GLU A 100 11.93 -4.57 -11.23
C GLU A 100 10.45 -4.37 -10.95
N ALA A 101 10.09 -4.39 -9.66
CA ALA A 101 8.70 -4.43 -9.23
C ALA A 101 8.01 -3.08 -9.41
N GLN A 102 6.80 -3.11 -9.94
CA GLN A 102 5.87 -1.99 -10.03
C GLN A 102 4.74 -2.11 -9.00
N HIS A 103 4.34 -3.35 -8.70
CA HIS A 103 3.32 -3.66 -7.70
C HIS A 103 3.76 -4.83 -6.84
N ILE A 104 3.57 -4.69 -5.53
CA ILE A 104 3.85 -5.73 -4.54
C ILE A 104 2.69 -5.75 -3.55
N GLY A 105 2.24 -6.94 -3.18
CA GLY A 105 1.21 -7.13 -2.16
C GLY A 105 1.31 -8.49 -1.49
N HIS A 106 0.65 -8.64 -0.35
CA HIS A 106 0.46 -9.95 0.28
C HIS A 106 -0.53 -10.79 -0.54
N ASP A 107 -0.26 -12.08 -0.67
CA ASP A 107 -1.23 -13.04 -1.19
C ASP A 107 -2.22 -13.42 -0.08
N LEU A 108 -3.44 -12.89 -0.17
CA LEU A 108 -4.47 -13.05 0.86
C LEU A 108 -5.11 -14.46 0.89
N ILE A 109 -4.80 -15.34 -0.04
CA ILE A 109 -5.20 -16.76 0.03
C ILE A 109 -4.65 -17.40 1.30
N PHE A 110 -3.47 -16.97 1.75
CA PHE A 110 -2.74 -17.58 2.87
C PHE A 110 -2.77 -16.78 4.17
N GLY A 111 -3.48 -15.64 4.21
CA GLY A 111 -3.49 -14.80 5.40
C GLY A 111 -4.34 -13.54 5.30
N ARG A 112 -4.20 -12.69 6.31
CA ARG A 112 -4.85 -11.38 6.40
C ARG A 112 -3.79 -10.31 6.42
N SER A 113 -4.08 -9.17 5.80
CA SER A 113 -3.20 -8.00 5.81
C SER A 113 -3.94 -6.79 6.37
N SER A 114 -3.22 -5.87 6.99
CA SER A 114 -3.72 -4.58 7.43
C SER A 114 -3.18 -3.50 6.50
N PHE A 115 -4.01 -2.51 6.18
CA PHE A 115 -3.66 -1.43 5.27
C PHE A 115 -3.72 -0.09 5.98
N GLU A 116 -2.61 0.65 5.92
CA GLU A 116 -2.52 2.03 6.35
C GLU A 116 -2.34 2.93 5.12
N ARG A 117 -3.21 3.92 4.98
CA ARG A 117 -3.16 4.83 3.84
C ARG A 117 -2.12 5.92 4.07
N LEU A 118 -1.12 5.97 3.22
CA LEU A 118 -0.21 7.11 3.15
C LEU A 118 -0.78 8.21 2.24
N SER A 119 -0.49 9.49 2.54
CA SER A 119 -0.86 10.58 1.65
C SER A 119 -0.13 10.41 0.30
N ARG A 120 -0.77 10.84 -0.79
CA ARG A 120 -0.14 10.78 -2.12
C ARG A 120 1.18 11.58 -2.18
N ALA A 121 1.26 12.67 -1.43
CA ALA A 121 2.46 13.49 -1.32
C ALA A 121 3.58 12.75 -0.60
N ALA A 122 3.27 12.04 0.49
CA ALA A 122 4.23 11.17 1.19
C ALA A 122 4.71 10.02 0.30
N ALA A 123 3.79 9.39 -0.44
CA ALA A 123 4.12 8.30 -1.37
C ALA A 123 5.05 8.74 -2.52
N LEU A 124 4.99 10.00 -2.93
CA LEU A 124 5.84 10.57 -3.98
C LEU A 124 7.14 11.19 -3.41
N GLY A 125 7.37 11.14 -2.08
CA GLY A 125 8.51 11.77 -1.43
C GLY A 125 8.50 13.31 -1.50
N VAL A 126 7.35 13.91 -1.81
CA VAL A 126 7.17 15.37 -2.00
C VAL A 126 6.36 15.97 -0.84
N ASP A 127 6.11 15.19 0.21
CA ASP A 127 5.31 15.66 1.33
C ASP A 127 6.09 16.65 2.20
N ARG A 128 5.95 17.92 1.88
CA ARG A 128 6.47 19.03 2.72
C ARG A 128 5.89 19.01 4.14
N ASN A 129 4.74 18.37 4.36
CA ASN A 129 4.12 18.24 5.68
C ASN A 129 4.76 17.11 6.52
N ALA A 130 5.58 16.25 5.90
CA ALA A 130 6.40 15.28 6.62
C ALA A 130 7.62 15.93 7.31
N ASP A 131 8.01 17.13 6.89
CA ASP A 131 9.09 17.90 7.51
C ASP A 131 8.68 18.26 8.96
N PRO A 132 9.48 17.90 9.97
CA PRO A 132 9.20 18.25 11.36
C PRO A 132 9.02 19.75 11.60
N ALA A 133 9.73 20.60 10.87
CA ALA A 133 9.62 22.05 10.98
C ALA A 133 8.27 22.55 10.46
N VAL A 134 7.76 21.98 9.36
CA VAL A 134 6.45 22.33 8.81
C VAL A 134 5.32 21.82 9.73
N ARG A 135 5.45 20.63 10.31
CA ARG A 135 4.49 20.11 11.31
C ARG A 135 4.41 21.02 12.54
N HIS A 136 5.57 21.47 13.02
CA HIS A 136 5.62 22.37 14.18
C HIS A 136 4.94 23.71 13.87
N ALA A 137 5.23 24.31 12.71
CA ALA A 137 4.61 25.54 12.25
C ALA A 137 3.08 25.41 12.06
N MET A 138 2.59 24.29 11.52
CA MET A 138 1.16 24.01 11.39
C MET A 138 0.47 23.79 12.75
N ALA A 139 1.14 23.14 13.69
CA ALA A 139 0.60 22.96 15.04
C ALA A 139 0.47 24.29 15.77
N GLU A 140 1.44 25.20 15.63
CA GLU A 140 1.38 26.55 16.18
C GLU A 140 0.26 27.37 15.53
N THR A 141 0.09 27.29 14.21
CA THR A 141 -0.96 28.01 13.47
C THR A 141 -2.35 27.51 13.84
N ASN A 142 -2.54 26.18 13.98
CA ASN A 142 -3.81 25.60 14.44
C ASN A 142 -4.12 25.98 15.91
N GLY A 143 -3.10 26.11 16.75
CA GLY A 143 -3.25 26.61 18.12
C GLY A 143 -3.74 28.05 18.16
N LEU A 144 -3.25 28.89 17.27
CA LEU A 144 -3.68 30.29 17.14
C LEU A 144 -5.09 30.40 16.56
N SER A 145 -5.47 29.55 15.58
CA SER A 145 -6.82 29.50 15.01
C SER A 145 -7.87 29.08 16.04
N MET A 146 -7.57 28.08 16.88
CA MET A 146 -8.44 27.66 17.98
C MET A 146 -8.58 28.73 19.07
N ALA A 147 -7.58 29.58 19.26
CA ALA A 147 -7.64 30.72 20.21
C ALA A 147 -8.50 31.85 19.67
N ALA A 148 -8.47 32.10 18.37
CA ALA A 148 -9.30 33.11 17.70
C ALA A 148 -10.81 32.74 17.71
N ASP A 149 -11.12 31.48 17.60
CA ASP A 149 -12.51 30.99 17.57
C ASP A 149 -13.21 31.07 18.97
N ARG A 150 -12.42 31.14 20.06
CA ARG A 150 -12.95 31.38 21.43
C ARG A 150 -13.46 32.79 21.66
N HIS A 151 -13.22 33.72 20.74
CA HIS A 151 -13.66 35.11 20.83
C HIS A 151 -14.80 35.42 19.85
N ARG A 152 -15.41 34.44 19.22
CA ARG A 152 -16.58 34.64 18.37
C ARG A 152 -17.78 34.90 19.27
N PRO A 153 -18.48 36.04 19.18
CA PRO A 153 -19.67 36.29 19.97
C PRO A 153 -20.76 35.24 19.62
N ALA A 154 -21.47 34.75 20.64
CA ALA A 154 -22.42 33.67 20.54
C ALA A 154 -23.66 33.93 19.66
N ASN A 155 -23.84 35.17 19.18
CA ASN A 155 -25.04 35.62 18.48
C ASN A 155 -24.67 36.25 17.12
N VAL A 156 -24.14 35.43 16.20
CA VAL A 156 -23.85 35.88 14.82
C VAL A 156 -24.51 34.90 13.85
N ASP A 157 -25.28 35.41 12.89
CA ASP A 157 -25.90 34.59 11.85
C ASP A 157 -24.89 34.07 10.80
N ALA A 158 -25.35 33.27 9.84
CA ALA A 158 -24.51 32.70 8.79
C ALA A 158 -23.87 33.73 7.86
N ASN A 159 -24.32 35.01 7.89
CA ASN A 159 -23.82 36.13 7.11
C ASN A 159 -22.87 37.04 7.91
N GLY A 160 -22.67 36.76 9.21
CA GLY A 160 -21.77 37.52 10.06
C GLY A 160 -22.41 38.72 10.75
N GLU A 161 -23.74 38.86 10.75
CA GLU A 161 -24.46 39.94 11.45
C GLU A 161 -24.85 39.52 12.86
N ALA A 162 -24.57 40.40 13.84
CA ALA A 162 -24.93 40.18 15.25
C ALA A 162 -26.43 40.42 15.46
N PHE A 163 -27.12 39.49 16.13
CA PHE A 163 -28.53 39.64 16.49
C PHE A 163 -28.72 39.58 18.00
N ASP A 164 -29.69 40.42 18.48
CA ASP A 164 -30.01 40.56 19.90
C ASP A 164 -31.27 39.71 20.16
N GLY A 165 -31.07 38.44 20.64
CA GLY A 165 -32.21 37.58 21.01
C GLY A 165 -31.75 36.27 21.64
N PRO A 166 -32.58 35.64 22.50
CA PRO A 166 -32.25 34.36 23.08
C PRO A 166 -32.31 33.28 22.02
N VAL A 167 -31.22 32.46 21.94
CA VAL A 167 -31.13 31.30 21.04
C VAL A 167 -32.08 30.21 21.56
N GLU A 168 -33.23 30.06 20.96
CA GLU A 168 -34.03 28.83 21.14
C GLU A 168 -33.26 27.66 20.50
N GLY A 169 -32.95 26.66 21.34
CA GLY A 169 -32.15 25.49 20.93
C GLY A 169 -32.84 24.72 19.82
N GLY A 170 -32.34 24.88 18.60
CA GLY A 170 -32.64 23.98 17.49
C GLY A 170 -32.09 22.60 17.78
N GLY A 171 -32.98 21.68 18.16
CA GLY A 171 -32.64 20.30 18.37
C GLY A 171 -32.04 19.69 17.11
N ALA A 172 -30.83 19.16 17.25
CA ALA A 172 -30.25 18.29 16.25
C ALA A 172 -31.15 17.07 16.11
N GLY A 173 -31.89 17.00 15.01
CA GLY A 173 -32.61 15.79 14.61
C GLY A 173 -31.57 14.65 14.41
N PRO A 174 -31.98 13.40 14.67
CA PRO A 174 -31.07 12.28 14.52
C PRO A 174 -30.55 12.21 13.09
N VAL A 175 -29.23 12.21 12.95
CA VAL A 175 -28.54 11.92 11.67
C VAL A 175 -28.91 10.50 11.29
N GLN A 176 -29.71 10.33 10.26
CA GLN A 176 -30.01 9.02 9.71
C GLN A 176 -28.75 8.46 9.06
N PRO A 177 -28.34 7.22 9.39
CA PRO A 177 -27.24 6.58 8.69
C PRO A 177 -27.64 6.35 7.22
N PHE A 178 -26.76 6.71 6.32
CA PHE A 178 -26.87 6.47 4.89
C PHE A 178 -26.77 4.95 4.66
N GLY A 179 -27.87 4.35 4.15
CA GLY A 179 -27.95 2.93 3.78
C GLY A 179 -28.87 2.14 4.69
N ASP A 180 -30.01 1.72 4.12
CA ASP A 180 -30.90 0.75 4.72
C ASP A 180 -30.32 -0.65 4.45
N PRO A 181 -29.94 -1.44 5.49
CA PRO A 181 -29.33 -2.76 5.28
C PRO A 181 -30.31 -3.80 4.72
N ASP A 182 -31.61 -3.49 4.60
CA ASP A 182 -32.62 -4.44 4.11
C ASP A 182 -32.96 -4.31 2.61
N THR A 183 -32.35 -3.36 1.87
CA THR A 183 -32.62 -3.18 0.45
C THR A 183 -31.53 -3.69 -0.51
N ASP A 184 -30.44 -4.23 -0.04
CA ASP A 184 -29.43 -4.93 -0.86
C ASP A 184 -29.76 -6.43 -1.04
N ALA A 185 -31.02 -6.74 -1.37
CA ALA A 185 -31.38 -8.05 -1.89
C ALA A 185 -30.96 -8.15 -3.35
N TYR A 186 -29.77 -8.70 -3.60
CA TYR A 186 -29.36 -9.19 -4.91
C TYR A 186 -30.25 -10.39 -5.27
N SER A 187 -31.30 -10.14 -6.06
CA SER A 187 -32.04 -11.22 -6.71
C SER A 187 -31.19 -11.71 -7.89
N VAL A 188 -30.52 -12.84 -7.70
CA VAL A 188 -29.98 -13.64 -8.80
C VAL A 188 -31.16 -14.31 -9.47
N GLU A 189 -31.65 -13.80 -10.59
CA GLU A 189 -32.52 -14.55 -11.48
C GLU A 189 -31.72 -15.66 -12.13
N ASP A 190 -32.11 -16.89 -11.84
CA ASP A 190 -31.57 -18.13 -12.41
C ASP A 190 -32.12 -18.28 -13.84
N PRO A 191 -31.33 -18.27 -14.92
CA PRO A 191 -31.82 -18.55 -16.26
C PRO A 191 -31.80 -20.04 -16.53
N ALA A 192 -32.81 -20.76 -16.06
CA ALA A 192 -33.04 -22.12 -16.45
C ALA A 192 -34.51 -22.35 -16.81
N ALA A 193 -34.80 -22.30 -18.10
CA ALA A 193 -35.83 -23.07 -18.81
C ALA A 193 -35.51 -23.11 -20.28
#